data_c6d571e5b2d81a3af712522beedff300
#
_entry.id   c6d571e5b2d81a3af712522beedff300
#
_cell.length_a   1.000
_cell.length_b   1.000
_cell.length_c   1.000
_cell.angle_alpha   90.00
_cell.angle_beta   90.00
_cell.angle_gamma   90.00
#
_symmetry.space_group_name_H-M   'P 1'
#
loop_
_entity.id
_entity.type
_entity.pdbx_description
1 polymer ?
#
loop_
_entity_poly.entity_id
_entity_poly.type
_entity_poly.pdbx_seq_one_letter_code
_entity_poly.pdbx_strand_id
1 'polypeptide(L)'
;MDHVPVEKHFARTREDYRRFSFTATGISPRGVPGFGEGIVCVDSDEHDEGGYITEDINLRAKMVEKRLRKAEVVKKDALPPAFTGAEGYETLIVGWGSPSPAIAEAMERIARPDLAHLHFSWLYPLAEETAAYLKKAKKIMKCFPTKLRIYWIKVNTNFQS
;
A
#
# COMPACT_ATOMS: atom_id res chain seq x y z
N MET A 1 6.56 -4.43 16.11
CA MET A 1 6.44 -4.87 14.70
C MET A 1 4.96 -5.09 14.45
N ASP A 2 4.33 -4.11 13.87
CA ASP A 2 2.90 -4.09 13.67
C ASP A 2 2.53 -4.97 12.49
N HIS A 3 1.41 -5.64 12.66
CA HIS A 3 0.92 -6.69 11.80
C HIS A 3 1.00 -6.38 10.30
N VAL A 4 1.88 -7.05 9.60
CA VAL A 4 1.69 -7.26 8.18
C VAL A 4 0.54 -8.24 8.03
N PRO A 5 -0.57 -7.87 7.37
CA PRO A 5 -1.67 -8.80 7.14
C PRO A 5 -1.13 -9.97 6.32
N VAL A 6 -1.09 -11.13 6.93
CA VAL A 6 -0.72 -12.37 6.24
C VAL A 6 -2.01 -13.03 5.78
N GLU A 7 -2.12 -13.28 4.47
CA GLU A 7 -3.21 -14.09 3.92
C GLU A 7 -3.21 -15.46 4.61
N LYS A 8 -4.29 -15.76 5.30
CA LYS A 8 -4.45 -17.02 6.04
C LYS A 8 -5.35 -18.03 5.33
N HIS A 9 -6.03 -17.58 4.27
CA HIS A 9 -7.03 -18.36 3.58
C HIS A 9 -6.56 -18.69 2.16
N PHE A 10 -5.98 -19.88 2.01
CA PHE A 10 -5.63 -20.41 0.71
C PHE A 10 -6.73 -21.34 0.19
N ALA A 11 -7.05 -21.23 -1.09
CA ALA A 11 -7.95 -22.16 -1.75
C ALA A 11 -7.22 -23.47 -2.02
N ARG A 12 -7.85 -24.61 -1.66
CA ARG A 12 -7.39 -25.90 -2.15
C ARG A 12 -7.65 -25.97 -3.65
N THR A 13 -6.61 -26.15 -4.44
CA THR A 13 -6.69 -26.16 -5.90
C THR A 13 -7.33 -27.45 -6.41
N ARG A 14 -8.25 -27.31 -7.37
CA ARG A 14 -8.85 -28.40 -8.14
C ARG A 14 -8.17 -28.46 -9.50
N GLU A 15 -8.38 -29.52 -10.29
CA GLU A 15 -7.77 -29.66 -11.62
C GLU A 15 -8.06 -28.46 -12.54
N ASP A 16 -9.26 -27.87 -12.45
CA ASP A 16 -9.70 -26.72 -13.24
C ASP A 16 -9.32 -25.36 -12.62
N TYR A 17 -8.41 -25.34 -11.65
CA TYR A 17 -8.03 -24.12 -10.94
C TYR A 17 -7.44 -23.04 -11.86
N ARG A 18 -7.96 -21.82 -11.74
CA ARG A 18 -7.50 -20.63 -12.46
C ARG A 18 -7.07 -19.56 -11.47
N ARG A 19 -5.77 -19.27 -11.46
CA ARG A 19 -5.17 -18.33 -10.50
C ARG A 19 -5.80 -16.93 -10.57
N PHE A 20 -6.23 -16.51 -11.74
CA PHE A 20 -6.71 -15.17 -12.01
C PHE A 20 -8.19 -15.13 -12.45
N SER A 21 -8.98 -16.08 -12.03
CA SER A 21 -10.41 -16.15 -12.32
C SER A 21 -11.12 -14.82 -12.15
N PHE A 22 -12.03 -14.48 -13.05
CA PHE A 22 -12.90 -13.33 -12.90
C PHE A 22 -13.87 -13.55 -11.74
N THR A 23 -13.97 -12.56 -10.85
CA THR A 23 -14.89 -12.57 -9.72
C THR A 23 -15.59 -11.22 -9.60
N ALA A 24 -16.70 -11.18 -8.89
CA ALA A 24 -17.44 -9.94 -8.66
C ALA A 24 -16.60 -8.85 -7.94
N THR A 25 -15.74 -9.27 -7.00
CA THR A 25 -14.88 -8.36 -6.24
C THR A 25 -13.54 -8.05 -6.93
N GLY A 26 -13.18 -8.79 -7.97
CA GLY A 26 -11.85 -8.75 -8.58
C GLY A 26 -10.77 -9.52 -7.82
N ILE A 27 -11.10 -10.10 -6.64
CA ILE A 27 -10.19 -10.93 -5.85
C ILE A 27 -10.40 -12.39 -6.22
N SER A 28 -9.41 -13.02 -6.84
CA SER A 28 -9.45 -14.44 -7.17
C SER A 28 -8.99 -15.29 -5.99
N PRO A 29 -9.56 -16.49 -5.80
CA PRO A 29 -9.09 -17.42 -4.78
C PRO A 29 -7.60 -17.73 -4.96
N ARG A 30 -6.84 -17.63 -3.88
CA ARG A 30 -5.38 -17.83 -3.92
C ARG A 30 -5.02 -19.29 -3.65
N GLY A 31 -4.65 -20.01 -4.69
CA GLY A 31 -4.04 -21.33 -4.58
C GLY A 31 -2.54 -21.25 -4.29
N VAL A 32 -2.03 -22.27 -3.64
CA VAL A 32 -0.60 -22.45 -3.37
C VAL A 32 -0.16 -23.77 -4.00
N PRO A 33 1.00 -23.82 -4.67
CA PRO A 33 1.54 -25.05 -5.22
C PRO A 33 1.61 -26.16 -4.16
N GLY A 34 1.15 -27.36 -4.52
CA GLY A 34 1.12 -28.51 -3.62
C GLY A 34 -0.06 -28.56 -2.63
N PHE A 35 -0.92 -27.53 -2.61
CA PHE A 35 -2.14 -27.54 -1.78
C PHE A 35 -3.38 -27.82 -2.65
N GLY A 36 -3.55 -29.08 -3.05
CA GLY A 36 -4.62 -29.56 -3.93
C GLY A 36 -4.07 -30.24 -5.18
N GLU A 37 -4.92 -30.42 -6.17
CA GLU A 37 -4.63 -31.18 -7.42
C GLU A 37 -4.31 -30.26 -8.61
N GLY A 38 -4.74 -29.00 -8.53
CA GLY A 38 -4.60 -28.04 -9.61
C GLY A 38 -3.22 -27.41 -9.69
N ILE A 39 -2.81 -27.09 -10.90
CA ILE A 39 -1.57 -26.37 -11.18
C ILE A 39 -1.78 -24.87 -10.92
N VAL A 40 -0.82 -24.26 -10.24
CA VAL A 40 -0.78 -22.81 -10.03
C VAL A 40 0.18 -22.20 -11.03
N CYS A 41 -0.36 -21.56 -12.07
CA CYS A 41 0.42 -20.83 -13.08
C CYS A 41 0.38 -19.33 -12.77
N VAL A 42 1.54 -18.69 -12.81
CA VAL A 42 1.70 -17.23 -12.58
C VAL A 42 2.75 -16.72 -13.55
N ASP A 43 2.41 -15.68 -14.27
CA ASP A 43 3.32 -14.98 -15.17
C ASP A 43 3.44 -13.51 -14.79
N SER A 44 4.51 -12.86 -15.25
CA SER A 44 4.79 -11.43 -15.03
C SER A 44 4.14 -10.52 -16.08
N ASP A 45 3.82 -11.05 -17.25
CA ASP A 45 3.21 -10.31 -18.35
C ASP A 45 1.66 -10.30 -18.24
N GLU A 46 0.98 -9.74 -19.24
CA GLU A 46 -0.47 -9.84 -19.30
C GLU A 46 -0.89 -11.30 -19.53
N HIS A 47 -1.86 -11.74 -18.80
CA HIS A 47 -2.22 -13.15 -18.68
C HIS A 47 -3.74 -13.35 -18.72
N ASP A 48 -4.15 -14.56 -19.06
CA ASP A 48 -5.53 -15.01 -18.94
C ASP A 48 -5.91 -15.44 -17.51
N GLU A 49 -7.11 -15.96 -17.34
CA GLU A 49 -7.57 -16.46 -16.04
C GLU A 49 -6.73 -17.63 -15.50
N GLY A 50 -6.16 -18.43 -16.38
CA GLY A 50 -5.29 -19.56 -16.05
C GLY A 50 -3.90 -19.12 -15.57
N GLY A 51 -3.46 -17.94 -15.99
CA GLY A 51 -2.11 -17.43 -15.75
C GLY A 51 -1.17 -17.61 -16.93
N TYR A 52 -1.71 -17.89 -18.12
CA TYR A 52 -0.92 -18.00 -19.35
C TYR A 52 -0.82 -16.65 -20.05
N ILE A 53 0.35 -16.33 -20.58
CA ILE A 53 0.60 -15.11 -21.35
C ILE A 53 -0.42 -14.96 -22.49
N THR A 54 -0.87 -13.71 -22.68
CA THR A 54 -1.78 -13.36 -23.77
C THR A 54 -1.49 -11.97 -24.32
N GLU A 55 -1.68 -11.81 -25.64
CA GLU A 55 -1.65 -10.53 -26.33
C GLU A 55 -3.06 -10.04 -26.72
N ASP A 56 -4.12 -10.74 -26.29
CA ASP A 56 -5.50 -10.35 -26.56
C ASP A 56 -5.86 -9.06 -25.82
N ILE A 57 -6.03 -7.97 -26.59
CA ILE A 57 -6.35 -6.63 -26.08
C ILE A 57 -7.70 -6.61 -25.33
N ASN A 58 -8.69 -7.39 -25.79
CA ASN A 58 -10.01 -7.44 -25.15
C ASN A 58 -9.91 -8.15 -23.79
N LEU A 59 -9.12 -9.21 -23.71
CA LEU A 59 -8.88 -9.91 -22.46
C LEU A 59 -8.09 -9.00 -21.49
N ARG A 60 -7.09 -8.28 -21.99
CA ARG A 60 -6.35 -7.27 -21.22
C ARG A 60 -7.28 -6.22 -20.62
N ALA A 61 -8.20 -5.66 -21.39
CA ALA A 61 -9.18 -4.70 -20.91
C ALA A 61 -9.99 -5.27 -19.73
N LYS A 62 -10.48 -6.49 -19.84
CA LYS A 62 -11.21 -7.19 -18.76
C LYS A 62 -10.33 -7.42 -17.52
N MET A 63 -9.06 -7.78 -17.70
CA MET A 63 -8.13 -7.95 -16.59
C MET A 63 -7.80 -6.62 -15.89
N VAL A 64 -7.70 -5.52 -16.62
CA VAL A 64 -7.54 -4.17 -16.04
C VAL A 64 -8.76 -3.81 -15.21
N GLU A 65 -9.99 -3.98 -15.73
CA GLU A 65 -11.22 -3.74 -14.98
C GLU A 65 -11.30 -4.57 -13.70
N LYS A 66 -10.91 -5.84 -13.77
CA LYS A 66 -10.83 -6.73 -12.61
C LYS A 66 -9.86 -6.18 -11.55
N ARG A 67 -8.66 -5.73 -11.96
CA ARG A 67 -7.66 -5.13 -11.06
C ARG A 67 -8.17 -3.83 -10.43
N LEU A 68 -8.91 -3.01 -11.17
CA LEU A 68 -9.53 -1.79 -10.63
C LEU A 68 -10.61 -2.12 -9.59
N ARG A 69 -11.49 -3.10 -9.86
CA ARG A 69 -12.46 -3.56 -8.85
C ARG A 69 -11.80 -4.09 -7.58
N LYS A 70 -10.72 -4.87 -7.74
CA LYS A 70 -9.94 -5.34 -6.60
C LYS A 70 -9.35 -4.19 -5.77
N ALA A 71 -8.89 -3.12 -6.41
CA ALA A 71 -8.32 -1.96 -5.71
C ALA A 71 -9.33 -1.34 -4.74
N GLU A 72 -10.62 -1.28 -5.09
CA GLU A 72 -11.67 -0.76 -4.19
C GLU A 72 -11.86 -1.62 -2.94
N VAL A 73 -11.68 -2.94 -3.05
CA VAL A 73 -11.74 -3.83 -1.87
C VAL A 73 -10.49 -3.66 -1.01
N VAL A 74 -9.31 -3.67 -1.64
CA VAL A 74 -8.02 -3.52 -0.95
C VAL A 74 -7.91 -2.17 -0.24
N LYS A 75 -8.56 -1.13 -0.75
CA LYS A 75 -8.60 0.19 -0.11
C LYS A 75 -9.22 0.15 1.28
N LYS A 76 -10.21 -0.71 1.50
CA LYS A 76 -10.87 -0.86 2.80
C LYS A 76 -9.97 -1.54 3.84
N ASP A 77 -8.99 -2.31 3.38
CA ASP A 77 -8.02 -3.03 4.22
C ASP A 77 -6.72 -2.24 4.40
N ALA A 78 -6.63 -1.02 3.84
CA ALA A 78 -5.43 -0.21 3.92
C ALA A 78 -5.09 0.13 5.37
N LEU A 79 -3.87 -0.20 5.78
CA LEU A 79 -3.40 0.09 7.13
C LEU A 79 -3.14 1.60 7.31
N PRO A 80 -3.63 2.21 8.40
CA PRO A 80 -3.31 3.58 8.70
C PRO A 80 -1.82 3.75 8.97
N PRO A 81 -1.26 4.92 8.66
CA PRO A 81 0.12 5.22 9.00
C PRO A 81 0.30 5.33 10.52
N ALA A 82 1.45 4.90 11.02
CA ALA A 82 1.81 5.09 12.42
C ALA A 82 2.17 6.56 12.68
N PHE A 83 1.50 7.17 13.65
CA PHE A 83 1.75 8.55 14.06
C PHE A 83 2.53 8.58 15.36
N THR A 84 3.57 9.44 15.43
CA THR A 84 4.37 9.69 16.62
C THR A 84 4.60 11.20 16.77
N GLY A 85 4.31 11.76 17.92
CA GLY A 85 4.47 13.19 18.23
C GLY A 85 3.25 13.79 18.89
N ALA A 86 3.31 15.10 19.16
CA ALA A 86 2.21 15.82 19.78
C ALA A 86 1.11 16.16 18.76
N GLU A 87 -0.13 16.20 19.20
CA GLU A 87 -1.26 16.59 18.34
C GLU A 87 -1.15 18.01 17.77
N GLY A 88 -0.46 18.90 18.47
CA GLY A 88 -0.24 20.30 18.07
C GLY A 88 0.92 20.52 17.11
N TYR A 89 1.39 19.49 16.40
CA TYR A 89 2.53 19.61 15.49
C TYR A 89 2.31 20.63 14.36
N GLU A 90 3.39 21.29 13.98
CA GLU A 90 3.45 22.18 12.82
C GLU A 90 4.27 21.58 11.68
N THR A 91 5.29 20.78 12.01
CA THR A 91 6.16 20.12 11.07
C THR A 91 5.95 18.61 11.12
N LEU A 92 5.57 18.02 9.99
CA LEU A 92 5.34 16.59 9.85
C LEU A 92 6.46 15.96 9.03
N ILE A 93 7.20 15.02 9.62
CA ILE A 93 8.14 14.18 8.92
C ILE A 93 7.38 12.99 8.37
N VAL A 94 7.43 12.79 7.06
CA VAL A 94 6.75 11.68 6.38
C VAL A 94 7.80 10.73 5.83
N GLY A 95 7.67 9.46 6.19
CA GLY A 95 8.60 8.43 5.74
C GLY A 95 7.97 7.05 5.64
N TRP A 96 8.69 6.12 5.01
CA TRP A 96 8.31 4.71 4.98
C TRP A 96 9.55 3.81 5.04
N GLY A 97 9.36 2.57 5.51
CA GLY A 97 10.41 1.56 5.54
C GLY A 97 11.52 1.87 6.55
N SER A 98 12.76 1.58 6.18
CA SER A 98 13.93 1.59 7.07
C SER A 98 14.32 2.90 7.75
N PRO A 99 13.98 4.11 7.28
CA PRO A 99 14.34 5.35 7.98
C PRO A 99 13.64 5.57 9.32
N SER A 100 12.56 4.85 9.63
CA SER A 100 11.74 5.09 10.82
C SER A 100 12.54 5.13 12.14
N PRO A 101 13.43 4.18 12.45
CA PRO A 101 14.21 4.25 13.70
C PRO A 101 15.13 5.46 13.76
N ALA A 102 15.77 5.82 12.64
CA ALA A 102 16.64 6.99 12.57
C ALA A 102 15.86 8.31 12.74
N ILE A 103 14.65 8.39 12.22
CA ILE A 103 13.77 9.55 12.42
C ILE A 103 13.36 9.64 13.89
N ALA A 104 12.98 8.53 14.52
CA ALA A 104 12.62 8.50 15.93
C ALA A 104 13.78 9.00 16.82
N GLU A 105 15.00 8.48 16.62
CA GLU A 105 16.19 8.92 17.33
C GLU A 105 16.48 10.42 17.11
N ALA A 106 16.36 10.90 15.87
CA ALA A 106 16.56 12.31 15.57
C ALA A 106 15.52 13.21 16.28
N MET A 107 14.26 12.79 16.33
CA MET A 107 13.20 13.52 17.02
C MET A 107 13.46 13.59 18.53
N GLU A 108 13.92 12.50 19.17
CA GLU A 108 14.31 12.47 20.57
C GLU A 108 15.45 13.44 20.86
N ARG A 109 16.49 13.46 20.01
CA ARG A 109 17.64 14.36 20.16
C ARG A 109 17.29 15.83 19.96
N ILE A 110 16.40 16.12 18.99
CA ILE A 110 15.97 17.49 18.68
C ILE A 110 15.01 18.01 19.77
N ALA A 111 14.19 17.13 20.34
CA ALA A 111 13.23 17.41 21.42
C ALA A 111 12.30 18.62 21.15
N ARG A 112 11.89 18.82 19.91
CA ARG A 112 10.98 19.92 19.52
C ARG A 112 9.51 19.47 19.63
N PRO A 113 8.65 20.18 20.37
CA PRO A 113 7.25 19.79 20.57
C PRO A 113 6.37 19.98 19.33
N ASP A 114 6.83 20.75 18.35
CA ASP A 114 6.12 21.01 17.10
C ASP A 114 6.47 20.02 15.96
N LEU A 115 7.27 18.98 16.26
CA LEU A 115 7.58 17.91 15.32
C LEU A 115 6.69 16.69 15.53
N ALA A 116 6.25 16.10 14.43
CA ALA A 116 5.64 14.78 14.42
C ALA A 116 6.18 13.94 13.25
N HIS A 117 6.04 12.63 13.37
CA HIS A 117 6.42 11.65 12.35
C HIS A 117 5.22 10.82 11.95
N LEU A 118 5.00 10.71 10.66
CA LEU A 118 4.01 9.85 10.04
C LEU A 118 4.73 8.77 9.24
N HIS A 119 4.69 7.55 9.75
CA HIS A 119 5.36 6.41 9.15
C HIS A 119 4.39 5.50 8.40
N PHE A 120 4.69 5.22 7.14
CA PHE A 120 3.90 4.32 6.32
C PHE A 120 4.54 2.94 6.24
N SER A 121 3.82 1.92 6.70
CA SER A 121 4.07 0.50 6.39
C SER A 121 3.29 0.04 5.16
N TRP A 122 2.23 0.78 4.79
CA TRP A 122 1.37 0.53 3.63
C TRP A 122 1.29 1.80 2.77
N LEU A 123 1.76 1.71 1.50
CA LEU A 123 1.91 2.88 0.63
C LEU A 123 0.78 3.04 -0.39
N TYR A 124 0.10 1.98 -0.75
CA TYR A 124 -0.97 2.06 -1.75
C TYR A 124 -1.95 0.89 -1.63
N PRO A 125 -3.25 1.16 -1.64
CA PRO A 125 -3.86 2.48 -1.50
C PRO A 125 -3.62 3.09 -0.12
N LEU A 126 -3.67 4.41 0.01
CA LEU A 126 -3.53 5.07 1.31
C LEU A 126 -4.82 4.95 2.13
N ALA A 127 -4.67 4.80 3.44
CA ALA A 127 -5.79 4.86 4.38
C ALA A 127 -6.42 6.27 4.40
N GLU A 128 -7.73 6.36 4.62
CA GLU A 128 -8.49 7.62 4.54
C GLU A 128 -8.01 8.66 5.55
N GLU A 129 -7.59 8.23 6.73
CA GLU A 129 -7.09 9.09 7.80
C GLU A 129 -5.81 9.84 7.43
N THR A 130 -5.06 9.34 6.44
CA THR A 130 -3.81 9.95 5.97
C THR A 130 -3.99 11.41 5.62
N ALA A 131 -5.11 11.76 4.97
CA ALA A 131 -5.38 13.12 4.53
C ALA A 131 -5.49 14.12 5.69
N ALA A 132 -6.02 13.68 6.84
CA ALA A 132 -6.16 14.52 8.03
C ALA A 132 -4.80 14.92 8.59
N TYR A 133 -3.85 13.98 8.68
CA TYR A 133 -2.49 14.25 9.15
C TYR A 133 -1.77 15.23 8.22
N LEU A 134 -1.87 15.03 6.91
CA LEU A 134 -1.17 15.86 5.94
C LEU A 134 -1.72 17.29 5.90
N LYS A 135 -3.05 17.47 5.97
CA LYS A 135 -3.70 18.79 5.96
C LYS A 135 -3.41 19.64 7.20
N LYS A 136 -3.19 18.99 8.34
CA LYS A 136 -2.91 19.69 9.61
C LYS A 136 -1.51 20.30 9.64
N ALA A 137 -0.54 19.74 8.92
CA ALA A 137 0.84 20.19 8.94
C ALA A 137 1.02 21.52 8.19
N LYS A 138 1.74 22.47 8.80
CA LYS A 138 2.21 23.69 8.13
C LYS A 138 3.40 23.43 7.21
N LYS A 139 4.23 22.43 7.58
CA LYS A 139 5.41 22.01 6.84
C LYS A 139 5.47 20.49 6.77
N ILE A 140 5.78 19.95 5.60
CA ILE A 140 6.01 18.52 5.41
C ILE A 140 7.45 18.30 4.97
N MET A 141 8.13 17.40 5.68
CA MET A 141 9.46 16.92 5.37
C MET A 141 9.38 15.47 4.93
N LYS A 142 9.82 15.15 3.72
CA LYS A 142 9.86 13.76 3.22
C LYS A 142 11.21 13.14 3.49
N CYS A 143 11.23 11.95 4.08
CA CYS A 143 12.40 11.14 4.29
C CYS A 143 12.28 9.80 3.57
N PHE A 144 13.14 9.56 2.58
CA PHE A 144 13.11 8.37 1.74
C PHE A 144 14.33 7.46 1.96
N PRO A 145 14.18 6.12 1.79
CA PRO A 145 15.26 5.15 1.99
C PRO A 145 16.42 5.30 0.99
N THR A 146 16.16 5.82 -0.20
CA THR A 146 17.14 5.91 -1.29
C THR A 146 17.79 7.30 -1.31
N LYS A 147 19.01 7.41 -0.76
CA LYS A 147 19.79 8.63 -0.60
C LYS A 147 19.04 9.65 0.27
N LEU A 148 19.48 9.84 1.49
CA LEU A 148 18.97 10.82 2.48
C LEU A 148 18.79 12.22 1.86
N ARG A 149 17.80 12.39 1.00
CA ARG A 149 17.39 13.68 0.47
C ARG A 149 16.16 14.13 1.24
N ILE A 150 16.36 15.06 2.12
CA ILE A 150 15.30 15.78 2.81
C ILE A 150 14.71 16.78 1.80
N TYR A 151 13.47 16.58 1.43
CA TYR A 151 12.73 17.55 0.61
C TYR A 151 11.75 18.31 1.48
N TRP A 152 11.89 19.62 1.51
CA TRP A 152 10.89 20.50 2.09
C TRP A 152 9.76 20.75 1.09
N ILE A 153 8.53 20.45 1.48
CA ILE A 153 7.35 20.85 0.73
C ILE A 153 6.62 21.88 1.57
N LYS A 154 6.52 23.11 1.05
CA LYS A 154 5.62 24.11 1.61
C LYS A 154 4.21 23.66 1.25
N VAL A 155 3.39 23.29 2.22
CA VAL A 155 1.98 23.02 1.99
C VAL A 155 1.31 24.36 1.72
N ASN A 156 0.98 24.61 0.45
CA ASN A 156 0.16 25.76 0.11
C ASN A 156 -1.27 25.42 0.53
N THR A 157 -1.79 26.08 1.56
CA THR A 157 -3.13 25.84 2.12
C THR A 157 -4.27 26.27 1.20
N ASN A 158 -4.00 26.67 -0.03
CA ASN A 158 -4.99 27.04 -1.03
C ASN A 158 -5.39 25.87 -1.94
N PHE A 159 -5.79 24.74 -1.38
CA PHE A 159 -6.67 23.82 -2.09
C PHE A 159 -8.11 24.25 -1.81
N GLN A 160 -8.60 25.15 -2.65
CA GLN A 160 -10.04 25.36 -2.79
C GLN A 160 -10.64 24.10 -3.44
N SER A 161 -11.70 23.64 -2.80
CA SER A 161 -12.62 22.55 -3.17
C SER A 161 -13.08 22.63 -4.62
#